data_4b85f1bd23c79851719119406a20ea0a
#
_entry.id   4b85f1bd23c79851719119406a20ea0a
#
_cell.length_a   1.000
_cell.length_b   1.000
_cell.length_c   1.000
_cell.angle_alpha   90.00
_cell.angle_beta   90.00
_cell.angle_gamma   90.00
#
_symmetry.space_group_name_H-M   'P 1'
#
loop_
_entity.id
_entity.type
_entity.pdbx_description
1 polymer ?
#
loop_
_entity_poly.entity_id
_entity_poly.type
_entity_poly.pdbx_seq_one_letter_code
_entity_poly.pdbx_strand_id
1 'polypeptide(L)'
;MKVEVRQSELSEAGAGLAVVGLYEDGSLPAEVARAPGAADAKGAFKKLLLLHPDGAGRVLVVGLGEREEADAEHLRVAAALAAKEAERLETGSLAWALPGSGDNETATEALVTGTILGAYRFDRFRGTEPDDPPPPRIESLALLAPAGVAAAAETARACAEAQNRARDLQSTPANVATPSYLAARAEEIAAGHDAVTVEVLGPEQIAAKGMGGLVAVSRAGGEKPRLIVLRYAGGGSGPTLGLVGKGVTFDSGGISLKPGAGMQEMKMDMSGAAAVLEAVAAIAELGLCVELIAVVPSTENMPSGTAIKPGDVITQYNGKTVEVNNTDAEGRLILADALAYAVELGAERIVDLATLTGAVVMALGSTYAAVISNDDELAGRVERAGEESGELIWRLPLHPEFKALMKGTVADLSNLASKRKAGTITAASFLEEFVGETPWAHVDIAGTAWDVGREYTGNDASGFGVRLLVELARGLAA
;
A
#
# COMPACT_ATOMS: atom_id res chain seq x y z
N MET A 1 2.74 12.27 12.81
CA MET A 1 1.66 13.09 13.46
C MET A 1 1.42 12.59 14.87
N LYS A 2 1.37 13.48 15.89
CA LYS A 2 1.04 13.06 17.26
C LYS A 2 -0.47 12.81 17.37
N VAL A 3 -0.87 11.59 17.78
CA VAL A 3 -2.28 11.22 18.01
C VAL A 3 -2.53 11.05 19.51
N GLU A 4 -3.58 11.66 20.03
CA GLU A 4 -3.96 11.58 21.44
C GLU A 4 -5.45 11.31 21.60
N VAL A 5 -5.82 10.42 22.52
CA VAL A 5 -7.21 10.22 22.95
C VAL A 5 -7.46 11.02 24.22
N ARG A 6 -8.47 11.88 24.21
CA ARG A 6 -8.82 12.75 25.34
C ARG A 6 -10.29 12.62 25.71
N GLN A 7 -10.56 12.53 27.01
CA GLN A 7 -11.93 12.59 27.55
C GLN A 7 -12.23 14.05 27.91
N SER A 8 -12.56 14.87 26.93
CA SER A 8 -12.87 16.29 27.13
C SER A 8 -14.01 16.75 26.23
N GLU A 9 -14.66 17.82 26.57
CA GLU A 9 -15.66 18.49 25.76
C GLU A 9 -15.00 19.18 24.54
N LEU A 10 -15.80 19.50 23.53
CA LEU A 10 -15.33 20.15 22.31
C LEU A 10 -14.72 21.53 22.58
N SER A 11 -15.32 22.27 23.51
CA SER A 11 -14.84 23.60 23.98
C SER A 11 -13.45 23.54 24.65
N GLU A 12 -13.05 22.38 25.16
CA GLU A 12 -11.77 22.15 25.83
C GLU A 12 -10.73 21.50 24.89
N ALA A 13 -11.08 21.29 23.63
CA ALA A 13 -10.23 20.57 22.65
C ALA A 13 -8.85 21.22 22.49
N GLY A 14 -8.77 22.55 22.58
CA GLY A 14 -7.50 23.30 22.47
C GLY A 14 -6.79 23.14 21.13
N ALA A 15 -7.50 22.72 20.08
CA ALA A 15 -7.00 22.55 18.74
C ALA A 15 -7.29 23.79 17.86
N GLY A 16 -6.48 23.98 16.81
CA GLY A 16 -6.70 25.06 15.84
C GLY A 16 -7.97 24.88 15.01
N LEU A 17 -8.44 23.62 14.89
CA LEU A 17 -9.72 23.26 14.28
C LEU A 17 -10.32 22.06 15.02
N ALA A 18 -11.49 22.24 15.63
CA ALA A 18 -12.31 21.16 16.15
C ALA A 18 -13.28 20.66 15.05
N VAL A 19 -13.59 19.37 15.02
CA VAL A 19 -14.42 18.77 13.98
C VAL A 19 -15.54 17.93 14.59
N VAL A 20 -16.74 18.09 14.04
CA VAL A 20 -17.95 17.36 14.41
C VAL A 20 -18.56 16.71 13.19
N GLY A 21 -18.78 15.41 13.24
CA GLY A 21 -19.57 14.70 12.24
C GLY A 21 -21.07 14.93 12.44
N LEU A 22 -21.80 15.15 11.37
CA LEU A 22 -23.26 15.32 11.38
C LEU A 22 -23.90 14.33 10.41
N TYR A 23 -24.75 13.43 10.91
CA TYR A 23 -25.62 12.58 10.08
C TYR A 23 -26.85 13.33 9.59
N GLU A 24 -27.52 12.87 8.53
CA GLU A 24 -28.71 13.53 7.98
C GLU A 24 -29.87 13.56 8.98
N ASP A 25 -30.01 12.51 9.80
CA ASP A 25 -30.98 12.40 10.90
C ASP A 25 -30.48 12.95 12.23
N GLY A 26 -29.23 13.45 12.26
CA GLY A 26 -28.53 13.87 13.47
C GLY A 26 -28.81 15.30 13.88
N SER A 27 -28.28 15.65 15.03
CA SER A 27 -28.27 17.02 15.56
C SER A 27 -26.88 17.42 16.00
N LEU A 28 -26.55 18.70 15.89
CA LEU A 28 -25.30 19.24 16.39
C LEU A 28 -25.25 19.20 17.92
N PRO A 29 -24.05 19.05 18.53
CA PRO A 29 -23.86 19.26 19.95
C PRO A 29 -24.41 20.64 20.37
N ALA A 30 -24.98 20.74 21.58
CA ALA A 30 -25.68 21.92 22.02
C ALA A 30 -24.85 23.23 22.00
N GLU A 31 -23.55 23.11 22.21
CA GLU A 31 -22.59 24.22 22.12
C GLU A 31 -22.39 24.71 20.69
N VAL A 32 -22.36 23.80 19.71
CA VAL A 32 -22.21 24.10 18.27
C VAL A 32 -23.53 24.60 17.67
N ALA A 33 -24.67 24.02 18.09
CA ALA A 33 -25.99 24.36 17.58
C ALA A 33 -26.40 25.83 17.88
N ARG A 34 -25.76 26.46 18.86
CA ARG A 34 -25.99 27.88 19.24
C ARG A 34 -25.15 28.85 18.39
N ALA A 35 -24.18 28.37 17.65
CA ALA A 35 -23.31 29.22 16.84
C ALA A 35 -24.11 29.94 15.74
N PRO A 36 -23.79 31.20 15.39
CA PRO A 36 -24.37 31.85 14.23
C PRO A 36 -24.13 31.01 12.95
N GLY A 37 -25.19 30.80 12.20
CA GLY A 37 -25.13 29.97 10.96
C GLY A 37 -25.27 28.47 11.18
N ALA A 38 -25.36 27.95 12.40
CA ALA A 38 -25.49 26.51 12.66
C ALA A 38 -26.70 25.84 11.97
N ALA A 39 -27.78 26.64 11.74
CA ALA A 39 -28.97 26.16 11.01
C ALA A 39 -28.67 25.79 9.52
N ASP A 40 -27.57 26.25 8.94
CA ASP A 40 -27.15 25.95 7.58
C ASP A 40 -26.37 24.63 7.48
N ALA A 41 -26.03 24.00 8.64
CA ALA A 41 -25.33 22.72 8.67
C ALA A 41 -26.18 21.62 8.01
N LYS A 42 -25.52 20.81 7.17
CA LYS A 42 -26.17 19.71 6.45
C LYS A 42 -25.43 18.41 6.75
N GLY A 43 -26.22 17.38 7.10
CA GLY A 43 -25.71 16.02 7.32
C GLY A 43 -25.33 15.29 6.04
N ALA A 44 -25.74 15.79 4.87
CA ALA A 44 -25.46 15.14 3.58
C ALA A 44 -23.95 14.94 3.39
N PHE A 45 -23.55 13.76 2.89
CA PHE A 45 -22.17 13.33 2.78
C PHE A 45 -21.25 14.37 2.09
N LYS A 46 -20.08 14.59 2.65
CA LYS A 46 -19.07 15.56 2.17
C LYS A 46 -19.46 17.04 2.28
N LYS A 47 -20.58 17.39 2.90
CA LYS A 47 -20.89 18.81 3.15
C LYS A 47 -20.07 19.34 4.32
N LEU A 48 -19.50 20.53 4.11
CA LEU A 48 -18.65 21.19 5.09
C LEU A 48 -19.27 22.53 5.49
N LEU A 49 -19.23 22.85 6.78
CA LEU A 49 -19.62 24.17 7.29
C LEU A 49 -18.67 24.57 8.43
N LEU A 50 -17.97 25.68 8.26
CA LEU A 50 -17.12 26.25 9.32
C LEU A 50 -17.96 27.18 10.20
N LEU A 51 -17.94 26.93 11.50
CA LEU A 51 -18.63 27.71 12.54
C LEU A 51 -17.64 28.28 13.55
N HIS A 52 -18.08 29.31 14.27
CA HIS A 52 -17.32 29.95 15.33
C HIS A 52 -18.20 30.05 16.59
N PRO A 53 -18.41 28.94 17.32
CA PRO A 53 -19.16 28.96 18.57
C PRO A 53 -18.43 29.78 19.65
N ASP A 54 -19.18 30.42 20.56
CA ASP A 54 -18.59 31.11 21.68
C ASP A 54 -17.79 30.13 22.57
N GLY A 55 -16.54 30.48 22.81
CA GLY A 55 -15.62 29.69 23.65
C GLY A 55 -14.99 28.44 23.04
N ALA A 56 -15.41 27.99 21.85
CA ALA A 56 -14.89 26.76 21.23
C ALA A 56 -13.96 27.01 20.03
N GLY A 57 -13.67 28.25 19.67
CA GLY A 57 -12.79 28.55 18.53
C GLY A 57 -13.42 28.22 17.18
N ARG A 58 -12.65 27.59 16.29
CA ARG A 58 -13.11 27.13 14.95
C ARG A 58 -13.69 25.73 15.07
N VAL A 59 -14.91 25.51 14.61
CA VAL A 59 -15.55 24.20 14.54
C VAL A 59 -15.97 23.91 13.11
N LEU A 60 -15.47 22.85 12.54
CA LEU A 60 -15.89 22.32 11.24
C LEU A 60 -16.96 21.26 11.44
N VAL A 61 -18.12 21.47 10.86
CA VAL A 61 -19.16 20.44 10.73
C VAL A 61 -18.94 19.71 9.42
N VAL A 62 -18.84 18.37 9.47
CA VAL A 62 -18.67 17.50 8.30
C VAL A 62 -19.89 16.60 8.18
N GLY A 63 -20.61 16.68 7.06
CA GLY A 63 -21.74 15.80 6.75
C GLY A 63 -21.25 14.36 6.52
N LEU A 64 -21.85 13.41 7.22
CA LEU A 64 -21.53 11.98 7.18
C LEU A 64 -22.50 11.15 6.31
N GLY A 65 -23.58 11.77 5.80
CA GLY A 65 -24.64 11.09 5.05
C GLY A 65 -25.69 10.43 5.94
N GLU A 66 -26.41 9.48 5.37
CA GLU A 66 -27.38 8.67 6.10
C GLU A 66 -26.66 7.74 7.09
N ARG A 67 -27.18 7.63 8.30
CA ARG A 67 -26.53 6.87 9.38
C ARG A 67 -26.38 5.37 9.05
N GLU A 68 -27.35 4.81 8.33
CA GLU A 68 -27.36 3.41 7.95
C GLU A 68 -26.34 3.08 6.86
N GLU A 69 -25.92 4.07 6.07
CA GLU A 69 -24.94 3.93 5.00
C GLU A 69 -23.51 4.31 5.46
N ALA A 70 -23.40 5.02 6.58
CA ALA A 70 -22.13 5.54 7.07
C ALA A 70 -21.25 4.43 7.67
N ASP A 71 -20.31 3.97 6.86
CA ASP A 71 -19.28 2.98 7.21
C ASP A 71 -17.93 3.63 7.54
N ALA A 72 -16.91 2.80 7.76
CA ALA A 72 -15.55 3.26 8.01
C ALA A 72 -14.98 4.10 6.85
N GLU A 73 -15.38 3.84 5.60
CA GLU A 73 -14.92 4.62 4.44
C GLU A 73 -15.49 6.03 4.46
N HIS A 74 -16.78 6.21 4.83
CA HIS A 74 -17.36 7.54 5.01
C HIS A 74 -16.60 8.36 6.04
N LEU A 75 -16.19 7.74 7.16
CA LEU A 75 -15.42 8.40 8.20
C LEU A 75 -13.99 8.74 7.75
N ARG A 76 -13.32 7.84 7.01
CA ARG A 76 -11.99 8.13 6.40
C ARG A 76 -12.04 9.33 5.46
N VAL A 77 -13.05 9.37 4.60
CA VAL A 77 -13.27 10.50 3.67
C VAL A 77 -13.56 11.79 4.42
N ALA A 78 -14.44 11.76 5.42
CA ALA A 78 -14.76 12.92 6.24
C ALA A 78 -13.52 13.47 6.96
N ALA A 79 -12.68 12.58 7.50
CA ALA A 79 -11.43 12.95 8.17
C ALA A 79 -10.41 13.58 7.20
N ALA A 80 -10.31 13.06 5.98
CA ALA A 80 -9.44 13.65 4.95
C ALA A 80 -9.91 15.04 4.52
N LEU A 81 -11.23 15.24 4.38
CA LEU A 81 -11.80 16.56 4.08
C LEU A 81 -11.52 17.56 5.19
N ALA A 82 -11.62 17.12 6.45
CA ALA A 82 -11.28 17.97 7.59
C ALA A 82 -9.77 18.30 7.63
N ALA A 83 -8.90 17.36 7.28
CA ALA A 83 -7.47 17.63 7.18
C ALA A 83 -7.15 18.67 6.09
N LYS A 84 -7.77 18.56 4.91
CA LYS A 84 -7.62 19.55 3.83
C LYS A 84 -8.13 20.92 4.23
N GLU A 85 -9.24 20.97 4.97
CA GLU A 85 -9.78 22.24 5.48
C GLU A 85 -8.86 22.85 6.54
N ALA A 86 -8.24 22.03 7.40
CA ALA A 86 -7.25 22.50 8.38
C ALA A 86 -6.03 23.11 7.69
N GLU A 87 -5.52 22.50 6.60
CA GLU A 87 -4.44 23.08 5.79
C GLU A 87 -4.86 24.42 5.16
N ARG A 88 -6.08 24.50 4.60
CA ARG A 88 -6.63 25.74 4.05
C ARG A 88 -6.76 26.85 5.08
N LEU A 89 -7.03 26.48 6.33
CA LEU A 89 -7.14 27.39 7.48
C LEU A 89 -5.80 27.67 8.17
N GLU A 90 -4.71 27.12 7.61
CA GLU A 90 -3.33 27.26 8.09
C GLU A 90 -3.19 26.86 9.59
N THR A 91 -3.84 25.75 10.00
CA THR A 91 -3.73 25.24 11.35
C THR A 91 -2.97 23.92 11.43
N GLY A 92 -2.07 23.80 12.41
CA GLY A 92 -1.25 22.61 12.66
C GLY A 92 -1.89 21.58 13.59
N SER A 93 -3.14 21.79 14.04
CA SER A 93 -3.77 20.88 14.99
C SER A 93 -5.27 20.68 14.73
N LEU A 94 -5.70 19.42 14.83
CA LEU A 94 -7.09 18.97 14.69
C LEU A 94 -7.58 18.31 15.97
N ALA A 95 -8.88 18.45 16.27
CA ALA A 95 -9.56 17.62 17.26
C ALA A 95 -10.87 17.08 16.67
N TRP A 96 -11.04 15.77 16.67
CA TRP A 96 -12.27 15.09 16.23
C TRP A 96 -13.12 14.69 17.45
N ALA A 97 -14.37 15.13 17.48
CA ALA A 97 -15.36 14.53 18.35
C ALA A 97 -15.82 13.20 17.73
N LEU A 98 -15.66 12.09 18.48
CA LEU A 98 -16.07 10.78 17.99
C LEU A 98 -17.57 10.75 17.73
N PRO A 99 -18.04 10.36 16.53
CA PRO A 99 -19.47 10.23 16.25
C PRO A 99 -20.10 9.17 17.14
N GLY A 100 -21.18 9.52 17.84
CA GLY A 100 -21.82 8.67 18.84
C GLY A 100 -22.64 7.49 18.28
N SER A 101 -22.24 6.91 17.14
CA SER A 101 -22.95 5.79 16.51
C SER A 101 -21.96 4.76 15.99
N GLY A 102 -22.25 3.48 16.20
CA GLY A 102 -21.45 2.36 15.73
C GLY A 102 -20.33 1.93 16.69
N ASP A 103 -19.41 1.12 16.18
CA ASP A 103 -18.24 0.68 16.91
C ASP A 103 -17.21 1.82 17.04
N ASN A 104 -16.90 2.18 18.27
CA ASN A 104 -15.97 3.27 18.57
C ASN A 104 -14.53 2.96 18.11
N GLU A 105 -14.09 1.71 18.09
CA GLU A 105 -12.76 1.33 17.64
C GLU A 105 -12.65 1.51 16.12
N THR A 106 -13.59 0.97 15.36
CA THR A 106 -13.68 1.16 13.90
C THR A 106 -13.76 2.63 13.51
N ALA A 107 -14.58 3.43 14.20
CA ALA A 107 -14.68 4.86 13.96
C ALA A 107 -13.37 5.59 14.24
N THR A 108 -12.69 5.22 15.32
CA THR A 108 -11.38 5.77 15.69
C THR A 108 -10.34 5.45 14.63
N GLU A 109 -10.23 4.19 14.22
CA GLU A 109 -9.29 3.77 13.17
C GLU A 109 -9.53 4.54 11.86
N ALA A 110 -10.79 4.69 11.46
CA ALA A 110 -11.16 5.40 10.25
C ALA A 110 -10.79 6.91 10.31
N LEU A 111 -11.10 7.59 11.42
CA LEU A 111 -10.80 9.02 11.59
C LEU A 111 -9.30 9.29 11.65
N VAL A 112 -8.53 8.47 12.38
CA VAL A 112 -7.08 8.62 12.46
C VAL A 112 -6.45 8.38 11.09
N THR A 113 -6.82 7.26 10.43
CA THR A 113 -6.32 6.91 9.12
C THR A 113 -6.62 8.01 8.09
N GLY A 114 -7.87 8.45 8.01
CA GLY A 114 -8.29 9.48 7.05
C GLY A 114 -7.60 10.81 7.28
N THR A 115 -7.38 11.22 8.54
CA THR A 115 -6.66 12.44 8.86
C THR A 115 -5.20 12.37 8.45
N ILE A 116 -4.49 11.29 8.82
CA ILE A 116 -3.04 11.13 8.54
C ILE A 116 -2.80 11.02 7.04
N LEU A 117 -3.60 10.21 6.33
CA LEU A 117 -3.46 10.04 4.88
C LEU A 117 -3.89 11.30 4.12
N GLY A 118 -4.96 11.99 4.56
CA GLY A 118 -5.45 13.22 3.95
C GLY A 118 -4.51 14.42 4.11
N ALA A 119 -3.73 14.44 5.17
CA ALA A 119 -2.71 15.46 5.44
C ALA A 119 -1.36 15.19 4.75
N TYR A 120 -1.24 14.12 3.97
CA TYR A 120 0.00 13.78 3.29
C TYR A 120 0.33 14.75 2.17
N ARG A 121 1.61 15.18 2.11
CA ARG A 121 2.17 15.98 1.03
C ARG A 121 3.57 15.46 0.68
N PHE A 122 3.83 15.28 -0.61
CA PHE A 122 5.16 14.99 -1.12
C PHE A 122 5.76 16.26 -1.72
N ASP A 123 6.58 16.96 -0.94
CA ASP A 123 7.20 18.25 -1.28
C ASP A 123 8.73 18.22 -1.19
N ARG A 124 9.32 17.04 -0.99
CA ARG A 124 10.75 16.82 -0.75
C ARG A 124 11.68 17.49 -1.77
N PHE A 125 11.26 17.60 -3.02
CA PHE A 125 12.08 18.14 -4.11
C PHE A 125 11.66 19.55 -4.55
N ARG A 126 10.72 20.17 -3.83
CA ARG A 126 10.35 21.56 -4.10
C ARG A 126 11.31 22.49 -3.37
N GLY A 127 11.75 23.56 -4.09
CA GLY A 127 12.42 24.67 -3.46
C GLY A 127 11.45 25.45 -2.56
N THR A 128 11.96 26.14 -1.55
CA THR A 128 11.18 27.10 -0.77
C THR A 128 11.22 28.45 -1.47
N GLU A 129 10.07 28.92 -1.98
CA GLU A 129 9.93 30.30 -2.40
C GLU A 129 9.77 31.17 -1.14
N PRO A 130 10.62 32.19 -0.90
CA PRO A 130 10.56 32.98 0.33
C PRO A 130 9.23 33.72 0.52
N ASP A 131 8.56 34.07 -0.57
CA ASP A 131 7.33 34.85 -0.56
C ASP A 131 6.04 34.03 -0.58
N ASP A 132 6.13 32.68 -0.73
CA ASP A 132 4.99 31.76 -0.73
C ASP A 132 5.36 30.44 0.01
N PRO A 133 5.51 30.49 1.33
CA PRO A 133 5.82 29.28 2.10
C PRO A 133 4.64 28.31 2.05
N PRO A 134 4.92 26.99 2.01
CA PRO A 134 3.84 26.01 2.07
C PRO A 134 3.06 26.16 3.38
N PRO A 135 1.74 25.85 3.40
CA PRO A 135 0.95 25.88 4.62
C PRO A 135 1.55 24.95 5.69
N PRO A 136 1.34 25.27 7.00
CA PRO A 136 1.86 24.44 8.07
C PRO A 136 1.34 23.00 7.94
N ARG A 137 2.18 22.03 8.31
CA ARG A 137 1.75 20.61 8.38
C ARG A 137 0.89 20.41 9.61
N ILE A 138 -0.08 19.51 9.53
CA ILE A 138 -0.84 19.06 10.69
C ILE A 138 0.09 18.17 11.55
N GLU A 139 0.43 18.64 12.73
CA GLU A 139 1.37 17.98 13.63
C GLU A 139 0.67 17.12 14.69
N SER A 140 -0.59 17.48 15.03
CA SER A 140 -1.33 16.80 16.08
C SER A 140 -2.81 16.59 15.76
N LEU A 141 -3.30 15.42 16.18
CA LEU A 141 -4.70 15.01 16.17
C LEU A 141 -5.12 14.60 17.57
N ALA A 142 -6.14 15.25 18.11
CA ALA A 142 -6.82 14.81 19.33
C ALA A 142 -8.14 14.11 18.97
N LEU A 143 -8.39 12.93 19.53
CA LEU A 143 -9.69 12.28 19.48
C LEU A 143 -10.41 12.53 20.80
N LEU A 144 -11.55 13.21 20.75
CA LEU A 144 -12.42 13.42 21.90
C LEU A 144 -13.31 12.19 22.05
N ALA A 145 -12.83 11.21 22.81
CA ALA A 145 -13.38 9.86 22.86
C ALA A 145 -13.11 9.19 24.22
N PRO A 146 -13.82 8.09 24.54
CA PRO A 146 -13.51 7.27 25.72
C PRO A 146 -12.08 6.69 25.64
N ALA A 147 -11.42 6.51 26.77
CA ALA A 147 -10.04 5.99 26.83
C ALA A 147 -9.87 4.58 26.20
N GLY A 148 -10.93 3.78 26.13
CA GLY A 148 -10.91 2.42 25.59
C GLY A 148 -10.46 2.30 24.13
N VAL A 149 -10.49 3.39 23.34
CA VAL A 149 -10.10 3.38 21.92
C VAL A 149 -8.61 3.71 21.67
N ALA A 150 -7.81 3.86 22.71
CA ALA A 150 -6.40 4.27 22.56
C ALA A 150 -5.56 3.27 21.75
N ALA A 151 -5.80 1.96 21.92
CA ALA A 151 -5.10 0.94 21.15
C ALA A 151 -5.46 1.00 19.64
N ALA A 152 -6.74 1.18 19.31
CA ALA A 152 -7.20 1.36 17.94
C ALA A 152 -6.58 2.62 17.30
N ALA A 153 -6.51 3.74 18.05
CA ALA A 153 -5.88 4.96 17.58
C ALA A 153 -4.39 4.77 17.27
N GLU A 154 -3.67 4.01 18.10
CA GLU A 154 -2.24 3.73 17.90
C GLU A 154 -2.02 2.79 16.71
N THR A 155 -2.83 1.74 16.57
CA THR A 155 -2.79 0.84 15.40
C THR A 155 -3.01 1.63 14.11
N ALA A 156 -4.06 2.45 14.05
CA ALA A 156 -4.36 3.27 12.89
C ALA A 156 -3.24 4.27 12.56
N ARG A 157 -2.63 4.90 13.59
CA ARG A 157 -1.48 5.78 13.43
C ARG A 157 -0.30 5.05 12.77
N ALA A 158 0.11 3.93 13.34
CA ALA A 158 1.23 3.15 12.83
C ALA A 158 1.02 2.72 11.36
N CYS A 159 -0.18 2.19 11.05
CA CYS A 159 -0.55 1.78 9.70
C CYS A 159 -0.57 2.95 8.70
N ALA A 160 -1.21 4.08 9.06
CA ALA A 160 -1.33 5.24 8.17
C ALA A 160 0.02 5.95 7.94
N GLU A 161 0.88 6.02 8.95
CA GLU A 161 2.23 6.56 8.80
C GLU A 161 3.11 5.64 7.95
N ALA A 162 3.02 4.32 8.11
CA ALA A 162 3.68 3.36 7.24
C ALA A 162 3.20 3.48 5.79
N GLN A 163 1.88 3.63 5.57
CA GLN A 163 1.34 3.88 4.24
C GLN A 163 1.86 5.17 3.63
N ASN A 164 2.01 6.25 4.40
CA ASN A 164 2.61 7.49 3.91
C ASN A 164 4.10 7.33 3.59
N ARG A 165 4.87 6.52 4.35
CA ARG A 165 6.26 6.17 4.00
C ARG A 165 6.33 5.36 2.69
N ALA A 166 5.39 4.44 2.46
CA ALA A 166 5.28 3.73 1.17
C ALA A 166 4.97 4.71 0.03
N ARG A 167 4.09 5.70 0.24
CA ARG A 167 3.82 6.78 -0.73
C ARG A 167 5.05 7.64 -1.01
N ASP A 168 5.89 7.89 0.00
CA ASP A 168 7.17 8.57 -0.18
C ASP A 168 8.11 7.78 -1.10
N LEU A 169 8.21 6.45 -0.92
CA LEU A 169 9.00 5.58 -1.79
C LEU A 169 8.48 5.63 -3.24
N GLN A 170 7.18 5.45 -3.44
CA GLN A 170 6.52 5.48 -4.76
C GLN A 170 6.64 6.83 -5.47
N SER A 171 6.54 7.95 -4.72
CA SER A 171 6.59 9.30 -5.26
C SER A 171 8.01 9.75 -5.58
N THR A 172 9.01 9.17 -4.93
CA THR A 172 10.42 9.53 -5.13
C THR A 172 10.85 9.19 -6.55
N PRO A 173 11.45 10.15 -7.30
CA PRO A 173 11.92 9.91 -8.66
C PRO A 173 12.93 8.76 -8.75
N ALA A 174 12.91 8.00 -9.85
CA ALA A 174 13.70 6.78 -10.03
C ALA A 174 15.23 7.01 -10.02
N ASN A 175 15.69 8.21 -10.31
CA ASN A 175 17.11 8.57 -10.16
C ASN A 175 17.55 8.70 -8.68
N VAL A 176 16.61 8.65 -7.74
CA VAL A 176 16.83 8.63 -6.28
C VAL A 176 16.33 7.31 -5.69
N ALA A 177 15.10 6.91 -5.97
CA ALA A 177 14.53 5.65 -5.53
C ALA A 177 15.07 4.47 -6.37
N THR A 178 16.35 4.18 -6.24
CA THR A 178 17.08 3.08 -6.91
C THR A 178 16.93 1.78 -6.13
N PRO A 179 17.35 0.61 -6.67
CA PRO A 179 17.41 -0.64 -5.91
C PRO A 179 18.24 -0.52 -4.61
N SER A 180 19.32 0.27 -4.64
CA SER A 180 20.13 0.53 -3.44
C SER A 180 19.40 1.41 -2.42
N TYR A 181 18.54 2.32 -2.86
CA TYR A 181 17.70 3.12 -1.97
C TYR A 181 16.67 2.28 -1.22
N LEU A 182 16.04 1.30 -1.90
CA LEU A 182 15.13 0.36 -1.25
C LEU A 182 15.87 -0.54 -0.25
N ALA A 183 17.09 -0.97 -0.59
CA ALA A 183 17.93 -1.74 0.33
C ALA A 183 18.29 -0.93 1.58
N ALA A 184 18.69 0.33 1.42
CA ALA A 184 18.97 1.22 2.55
C ALA A 184 17.73 1.41 3.44
N ARG A 185 16.53 1.54 2.84
CA ARG A 185 15.28 1.60 3.62
C ARG A 185 15.04 0.33 4.44
N ALA A 186 15.30 -0.84 3.88
CA ALA A 186 15.19 -2.10 4.61
C ALA A 186 16.21 -2.19 5.77
N GLU A 187 17.42 -1.68 5.58
CA GLU A 187 18.44 -1.58 6.62
C GLU A 187 18.01 -0.63 7.75
N GLU A 188 17.39 0.52 7.42
CA GLU A 188 16.79 1.43 8.40
C GLU A 188 15.68 0.76 9.21
N ILE A 189 14.80 -0.02 8.57
CA ILE A 189 13.74 -0.76 9.25
C ILE A 189 14.34 -1.76 10.25
N ALA A 190 15.34 -2.53 9.83
CA ALA A 190 16.00 -3.48 10.70
C ALA A 190 16.76 -2.79 11.86
N ALA A 191 17.38 -1.65 11.61
CA ALA A 191 18.05 -0.88 12.65
C ALA A 191 17.08 -0.26 13.68
N GLY A 192 15.84 -0.02 13.28
CA GLY A 192 14.78 0.54 14.15
C GLY A 192 14.04 -0.49 15.00
N HIS A 193 14.18 -1.80 14.72
CA HIS A 193 13.40 -2.85 15.37
C HIS A 193 14.25 -4.09 15.65
N ASP A 194 14.56 -4.37 16.90
CA ASP A 194 15.42 -5.49 17.34
C ASP A 194 14.94 -6.87 16.85
N ALA A 195 13.63 -7.03 16.63
CA ALA A 195 13.03 -8.27 16.13
C ALA A 195 13.14 -8.42 14.59
N VAL A 196 13.68 -7.42 13.87
CA VAL A 196 13.85 -7.45 12.43
C VAL A 196 15.30 -7.63 12.06
N THR A 197 15.59 -8.59 11.18
CA THR A 197 16.90 -8.74 10.55
C THR A 197 16.80 -8.51 9.05
N VAL A 198 17.91 -8.06 8.44
CA VAL A 198 17.98 -7.79 7.00
C VAL A 198 19.19 -8.48 6.38
N GLU A 199 18.98 -9.04 5.19
CA GLU A 199 20.04 -9.51 4.29
C GLU A 199 19.83 -8.87 2.92
N VAL A 200 20.88 -8.27 2.35
CA VAL A 200 20.84 -7.66 1.01
C VAL A 200 21.85 -8.36 0.12
N LEU A 201 21.35 -9.09 -0.88
CA LEU A 201 22.20 -9.75 -1.87
C LEU A 201 22.49 -8.81 -3.03
N GLY A 202 23.76 -8.71 -3.39
CA GLY A 202 24.23 -7.97 -4.56
C GLY A 202 24.26 -8.84 -5.83
N PRO A 203 24.66 -8.24 -6.99
CA PRO A 203 24.62 -8.90 -8.29
C PRO A 203 25.34 -10.27 -8.35
N GLU A 204 26.50 -10.36 -7.73
CA GLU A 204 27.30 -11.60 -7.75
C GLU A 204 26.62 -12.72 -6.96
N GLN A 205 26.04 -12.39 -5.80
CA GLN A 205 25.31 -13.35 -4.96
C GLN A 205 24.00 -13.79 -5.64
N ILE A 206 23.27 -12.87 -6.28
CA ILE A 206 22.06 -13.14 -7.07
C ILE A 206 22.39 -14.10 -8.20
N ALA A 207 23.47 -13.84 -8.96
CA ALA A 207 23.92 -14.71 -10.05
C ALA A 207 24.39 -16.09 -9.54
N ALA A 208 25.14 -16.12 -8.44
CA ALA A 208 25.62 -17.37 -7.83
C ALA A 208 24.47 -18.27 -7.33
N LYS A 209 23.37 -17.67 -6.91
CA LYS A 209 22.13 -18.40 -6.56
C LYS A 209 21.36 -18.92 -7.77
N GLY A 210 21.68 -18.49 -9.00
CA GLY A 210 20.97 -18.92 -10.21
C GLY A 210 19.63 -18.21 -10.43
N MET A 211 19.45 -16.98 -9.89
CA MET A 211 18.24 -16.18 -10.08
C MET A 211 18.20 -15.53 -11.46
N GLY A 212 17.94 -16.35 -12.49
CA GLY A 212 18.07 -15.95 -13.88
C GLY A 212 17.08 -14.89 -14.32
N GLY A 213 15.91 -14.77 -13.71
CA GLY A 213 14.93 -13.72 -13.96
C GLY A 213 15.47 -12.35 -13.54
N LEU A 214 15.91 -12.24 -12.29
CA LEU A 214 16.47 -10.98 -11.76
C LEU A 214 17.77 -10.58 -12.46
N VAL A 215 18.66 -11.56 -12.74
CA VAL A 215 19.88 -11.33 -13.53
C VAL A 215 19.55 -10.81 -14.92
N ALA A 216 18.58 -11.43 -15.62
CA ALA A 216 18.28 -11.08 -17.00
C ALA A 216 17.66 -9.68 -17.12
N VAL A 217 16.69 -9.34 -16.27
CA VAL A 217 16.03 -8.03 -16.28
C VAL A 217 17.03 -6.92 -15.94
N SER A 218 17.93 -7.17 -15.00
CA SER A 218 18.88 -6.16 -14.50
C SER A 218 20.04 -5.84 -15.46
N ARG A 219 20.25 -6.62 -16.54
CA ARG A 219 21.41 -6.48 -17.44
C ARG A 219 21.59 -5.09 -18.04
N ALA A 220 20.49 -4.38 -18.24
CA ALA A 220 20.47 -3.09 -18.95
C ALA A 220 20.39 -1.90 -18.02
N GLY A 221 20.08 -2.09 -16.74
CA GLY A 221 19.97 -1.03 -15.77
C GLY A 221 21.30 -0.34 -15.50
N GLY A 222 21.28 0.96 -15.27
CA GLY A 222 22.41 1.72 -14.75
C GLY A 222 22.73 1.37 -13.31
N GLU A 223 21.68 1.10 -12.54
CA GLU A 223 21.75 0.69 -11.15
C GLU A 223 21.85 -0.83 -11.00
N LYS A 224 22.59 -1.26 -9.99
CA LYS A 224 22.80 -2.68 -9.73
C LYS A 224 21.59 -3.28 -9.00
N PRO A 225 21.16 -4.52 -9.38
CA PRO A 225 20.04 -5.17 -8.69
C PRO A 225 20.36 -5.45 -7.23
N ARG A 226 19.31 -5.53 -6.43
CA ARG A 226 19.33 -5.99 -5.04
C ARG A 226 18.22 -7.02 -4.83
N LEU A 227 18.54 -8.09 -4.10
CA LEU A 227 17.52 -8.93 -3.50
C LEU A 227 17.55 -8.66 -2.00
N ILE A 228 16.46 -8.10 -1.49
CA ILE A 228 16.32 -7.69 -0.11
C ILE A 228 15.50 -8.75 0.62
N VAL A 229 16.02 -9.24 1.75
CA VAL A 229 15.31 -10.20 2.61
C VAL A 229 15.22 -9.61 4.00
N LEU A 230 14.01 -9.45 4.49
CA LEU A 230 13.74 -9.10 5.89
C LEU A 230 13.15 -10.32 6.60
N ARG A 231 13.53 -10.52 7.86
CA ARG A 231 12.89 -11.51 8.75
C ARG A 231 12.44 -10.79 10.01
N TYR A 232 11.19 -10.99 10.37
CA TYR A 232 10.64 -10.50 11.62
C TYR A 232 10.28 -11.70 12.50
N ALA A 233 10.85 -11.72 13.70
CA ALA A 233 10.63 -12.75 14.72
C ALA A 233 9.70 -12.19 15.80
N GLY A 234 8.39 -12.23 15.54
CA GLY A 234 7.36 -11.74 16.48
C GLY A 234 6.94 -12.75 17.53
N GLY A 235 7.50 -13.96 17.50
CA GLY A 235 7.25 -15.01 18.49
C GLY A 235 5.90 -15.73 18.29
N GLY A 236 5.28 -15.61 17.12
CA GLY A 236 4.06 -16.31 16.77
C GLY A 236 4.27 -17.81 16.62
N SER A 237 3.28 -18.63 17.02
CA SER A 237 3.30 -20.09 16.85
C SER A 237 2.62 -20.54 15.54
N GLY A 238 2.08 -19.60 14.78
CA GLY A 238 1.43 -19.87 13.49
C GLY A 238 2.43 -20.09 12.36
N PRO A 239 1.92 -20.43 11.15
CA PRO A 239 2.79 -20.62 9.98
C PRO A 239 3.50 -19.32 9.60
N THR A 240 4.76 -19.46 9.18
CA THR A 240 5.59 -18.34 8.72
C THR A 240 4.97 -17.69 7.48
N LEU A 241 4.64 -16.39 7.58
CA LEU A 241 4.10 -15.60 6.48
C LEU A 241 5.22 -15.10 5.58
N GLY A 242 5.19 -15.48 4.31
CA GLY A 242 6.02 -14.90 3.26
C GLY A 242 5.34 -13.68 2.62
N LEU A 243 6.03 -12.55 2.56
CA LEU A 243 5.59 -11.38 1.81
C LEU A 243 6.57 -11.12 0.66
N VAL A 244 6.09 -11.05 -0.57
CA VAL A 244 6.95 -10.80 -1.73
C VAL A 244 6.48 -9.52 -2.42
N GLY A 245 7.40 -8.59 -2.71
CA GLY A 245 7.05 -7.29 -3.29
C GLY A 245 7.82 -7.00 -4.57
N LYS A 246 7.13 -6.73 -5.69
CA LYS A 246 7.76 -6.28 -6.94
C LYS A 246 8.48 -4.95 -6.72
N GLY A 247 9.78 -4.90 -7.03
CA GLY A 247 10.66 -3.75 -6.81
C GLY A 247 11.33 -3.24 -8.08
N VAL A 248 10.59 -3.09 -9.19
CA VAL A 248 11.10 -2.46 -10.41
C VAL A 248 11.09 -0.94 -10.22
N THR A 249 12.25 -0.35 -9.99
CA THR A 249 12.38 1.07 -9.62
C THR A 249 12.14 2.02 -10.79
N PHE A 250 12.33 1.54 -12.02
CA PHE A 250 11.86 2.18 -13.24
C PHE A 250 11.63 1.13 -14.33
N ASP A 251 10.44 1.13 -14.92
CA ASP A 251 10.08 0.21 -16.00
C ASP A 251 9.88 0.94 -17.33
N SER A 252 10.88 0.88 -18.19
CA SER A 252 10.77 1.37 -19.57
C SER A 252 10.14 0.36 -20.53
N GLY A 253 9.91 -0.89 -20.08
CA GLY A 253 9.57 -2.05 -20.92
C GLY A 253 10.78 -2.76 -21.50
N GLY A 254 11.99 -2.22 -21.34
CA GLY A 254 13.20 -2.76 -21.94
C GLY A 254 13.19 -2.63 -23.47
N ILE A 255 13.59 -3.70 -24.19
CA ILE A 255 13.56 -3.72 -25.68
C ILE A 255 12.12 -3.66 -26.21
N SER A 256 11.14 -4.22 -25.50
CA SER A 256 9.70 -4.04 -25.77
C SER A 256 9.21 -2.70 -25.22
N LEU A 257 9.81 -1.61 -25.70
CA LEU A 257 9.73 -0.26 -25.15
C LEU A 257 8.29 0.24 -25.03
N LYS A 258 7.94 0.77 -23.86
CA LYS A 258 6.67 1.44 -23.59
C LYS A 258 6.55 2.76 -24.40
N PRO A 259 5.31 3.23 -24.70
CA PRO A 259 5.11 4.58 -25.20
C PRO A 259 5.69 5.62 -24.23
N GLY A 260 6.27 6.72 -24.75
CA GLY A 260 6.85 7.79 -23.92
C GLY A 260 5.83 8.56 -23.09
N ALA A 261 4.57 8.62 -23.55
CA ALA A 261 3.48 9.26 -22.81
C ALA A 261 3.14 8.44 -21.54
N GLY A 262 3.21 9.05 -20.36
CA GLY A 262 2.96 8.40 -19.07
C GLY A 262 4.15 7.59 -18.54
N MET A 263 5.26 7.47 -19.27
CA MET A 263 6.40 6.65 -18.83
C MET A 263 7.03 7.16 -17.51
N GLN A 264 6.94 8.46 -17.22
CA GLN A 264 7.42 9.03 -15.96
C GLN A 264 6.71 8.45 -14.72
N GLU A 265 5.52 7.90 -14.89
CA GLU A 265 4.77 7.25 -13.82
C GLU A 265 5.34 5.87 -13.47
N MET A 266 6.13 5.27 -14.37
CA MET A 266 6.74 3.95 -14.17
C MET A 266 7.77 3.91 -13.03
N LYS A 267 8.06 5.04 -12.37
CA LYS A 267 8.72 5.08 -11.06
C LYS A 267 7.92 4.36 -9.98
N MET A 268 6.58 4.23 -10.16
CA MET A 268 5.68 3.56 -9.22
C MET A 268 5.70 2.03 -9.33
N ASP A 269 6.45 1.46 -10.29
CA ASP A 269 6.45 0.01 -10.54
C ASP A 269 7.18 -0.80 -9.45
N MET A 270 7.60 -0.14 -8.41
CA MET A 270 8.12 -0.67 -7.15
C MET A 270 7.10 -0.59 -5.98
N SER A 271 5.83 -0.33 -6.27
CA SER A 271 4.78 -0.17 -5.24
C SER A 271 4.58 -1.42 -4.39
N GLY A 272 4.73 -2.61 -4.97
CA GLY A 272 4.70 -3.86 -4.22
C GLY A 272 5.82 -3.94 -3.18
N ALA A 273 7.04 -3.56 -3.57
CA ALA A 273 8.19 -3.47 -2.65
C ALA A 273 7.95 -2.45 -1.53
N ALA A 274 7.45 -1.26 -1.89
CA ALA A 274 7.14 -0.21 -0.91
C ALA A 274 6.10 -0.67 0.12
N ALA A 275 5.03 -1.33 -0.34
CA ALA A 275 4.00 -1.86 0.54
C ALA A 275 4.55 -2.94 1.48
N VAL A 276 5.34 -3.89 0.96
CA VAL A 276 5.94 -4.97 1.76
C VAL A 276 6.92 -4.43 2.80
N LEU A 277 7.84 -3.54 2.41
CA LEU A 277 8.83 -2.96 3.34
C LEU A 277 8.15 -2.21 4.48
N GLU A 278 7.20 -1.33 4.16
CA GLU A 278 6.55 -0.51 5.18
C GLU A 278 5.50 -1.30 5.99
N ALA A 279 4.91 -2.37 5.45
CA ALA A 279 4.10 -3.29 6.24
C ALA A 279 4.95 -4.04 7.29
N VAL A 280 6.16 -4.51 6.93
CA VAL A 280 7.10 -5.11 7.90
C VAL A 280 7.44 -4.12 9.02
N ALA A 281 7.69 -2.85 8.67
CA ALA A 281 7.95 -1.81 9.67
C ALA A 281 6.77 -1.61 10.63
N ALA A 282 5.54 -1.53 10.09
CA ALA A 282 4.33 -1.36 10.92
C ALA A 282 4.05 -2.61 11.79
N ILE A 283 4.21 -3.81 11.23
CA ILE A 283 4.04 -5.08 11.97
C ILE A 283 5.02 -5.14 13.15
N ALA A 284 6.27 -4.75 12.92
CA ALA A 284 7.30 -4.71 13.96
C ALA A 284 7.04 -3.60 15.00
N GLU A 285 6.61 -2.41 14.58
CA GLU A 285 6.23 -1.30 15.46
C GLU A 285 5.06 -1.69 16.37
N LEU A 286 4.08 -2.42 15.84
CA LEU A 286 2.92 -2.91 16.57
C LEU A 286 3.21 -4.16 17.42
N GLY A 287 4.38 -4.79 17.27
CA GLY A 287 4.77 -5.98 18.00
C GLY A 287 3.85 -7.18 17.75
N LEU A 288 3.37 -7.37 16.51
CA LEU A 288 2.43 -8.45 16.21
C LEU A 288 3.09 -9.82 16.37
N CYS A 289 2.39 -10.77 17.00
CA CYS A 289 2.89 -12.12 17.27
C CYS A 289 2.83 -13.03 16.03
N VAL A 290 3.66 -12.74 15.02
CA VAL A 290 3.79 -13.51 13.77
C VAL A 290 5.24 -13.72 13.41
N GLU A 291 5.54 -14.84 12.74
CA GLU A 291 6.83 -15.04 12.06
C GLU A 291 6.68 -14.60 10.60
N LEU A 292 7.60 -13.76 10.11
CA LEU A 292 7.48 -13.20 8.78
C LEU A 292 8.82 -13.19 8.03
N ILE A 293 8.76 -13.53 6.73
CA ILE A 293 9.86 -13.40 5.78
C ILE A 293 9.38 -12.49 4.64
N ALA A 294 10.06 -11.37 4.41
CA ALA A 294 9.79 -10.52 3.26
C ALA A 294 10.93 -10.63 2.24
N VAL A 295 10.58 -10.78 0.96
CA VAL A 295 11.54 -10.89 -0.14
C VAL A 295 11.20 -9.86 -1.22
N VAL A 296 12.15 -8.96 -1.50
CA VAL A 296 11.96 -7.87 -2.47
C VAL A 296 13.05 -7.95 -3.54
N PRO A 297 12.72 -8.46 -4.74
CA PRO A 297 13.61 -8.38 -5.90
C PRO A 297 13.54 -6.96 -6.47
N SER A 298 14.66 -6.23 -6.44
CA SER A 298 14.70 -4.85 -6.91
C SER A 298 15.69 -4.65 -8.06
N THR A 299 15.22 -3.99 -9.12
CA THR A 299 15.99 -3.73 -10.35
C THR A 299 15.36 -2.60 -11.16
N GLU A 300 16.06 -2.12 -12.18
CA GLU A 300 15.51 -1.34 -13.29
C GLU A 300 15.25 -2.28 -14.51
N ASN A 301 14.27 -1.94 -15.34
CA ASN A 301 14.05 -2.53 -16.66
C ASN A 301 14.29 -1.50 -17.77
N MET A 302 15.49 -1.54 -18.36
CA MET A 302 15.96 -0.53 -19.31
C MET A 302 16.35 -1.14 -20.67
N PRO A 303 16.27 -0.37 -21.77
CA PRO A 303 16.82 -0.77 -23.05
C PRO A 303 18.33 -0.46 -23.10
N SER A 304 19.13 -1.40 -23.57
CA SER A 304 20.55 -1.16 -23.88
C SER A 304 21.10 -2.25 -24.82
N GLY A 305 22.37 -2.14 -25.19
CA GLY A 305 23.05 -3.18 -25.98
C GLY A 305 23.25 -4.51 -25.23
N THR A 306 23.08 -4.52 -23.90
CA THR A 306 23.19 -5.73 -23.05
C THR A 306 21.85 -6.23 -22.55
N ALA A 307 20.74 -5.55 -22.89
CA ALA A 307 19.39 -5.91 -22.46
C ALA A 307 19.00 -7.34 -22.89
N ILE A 308 18.14 -7.96 -22.10
CA ILE A 308 17.42 -9.15 -22.51
C ILE A 308 16.55 -8.85 -23.75
N LYS A 309 16.48 -9.79 -24.68
CA LYS A 309 15.79 -9.62 -25.95
C LYS A 309 14.58 -10.55 -26.05
N PRO A 310 13.51 -10.15 -26.73
CA PRO A 310 12.48 -11.09 -27.12
C PRO A 310 13.07 -12.29 -27.86
N GLY A 311 12.72 -13.51 -27.40
CA GLY A 311 13.26 -14.78 -27.87
C GLY A 311 14.41 -15.34 -27.02
N ASP A 312 14.97 -14.58 -26.07
CA ASP A 312 15.95 -15.12 -25.12
C ASP A 312 15.29 -16.17 -24.21
N VAL A 313 16.05 -17.21 -23.84
CA VAL A 313 15.64 -18.20 -22.85
C VAL A 313 16.47 -18.01 -21.58
N ILE A 314 15.79 -17.98 -20.44
CA ILE A 314 16.44 -17.88 -19.13
C ILE A 314 16.07 -19.08 -18.26
N THR A 315 16.87 -19.33 -17.23
CA THR A 315 16.57 -20.35 -16.21
C THR A 315 16.27 -19.64 -14.89
N GLN A 316 15.08 -19.85 -14.34
CA GLN A 316 14.65 -19.30 -13.06
C GLN A 316 15.28 -20.05 -11.88
N TYR A 317 15.17 -19.48 -10.69
CA TYR A 317 15.74 -20.02 -9.45
C TYR A 317 15.38 -21.49 -9.17
N ASN A 318 14.13 -21.90 -9.45
CA ASN A 318 13.67 -23.29 -9.28
C ASN A 318 14.10 -24.24 -10.41
N GLY A 319 14.91 -23.77 -11.37
CA GLY A 319 15.41 -24.56 -12.49
C GLY A 319 14.51 -24.58 -13.72
N LYS A 320 13.28 -24.05 -13.67
CA LYS A 320 12.42 -23.96 -14.87
C LYS A 320 12.97 -22.97 -15.87
N THR A 321 12.87 -23.31 -17.15
CA THR A 321 13.26 -22.44 -18.26
C THR A 321 12.10 -21.62 -18.76
N VAL A 322 12.37 -20.35 -19.15
CA VAL A 322 11.35 -19.40 -19.60
C VAL A 322 11.80 -18.73 -20.89
N GLU A 323 10.95 -18.79 -21.93
CA GLU A 323 11.05 -17.94 -23.12
C GLU A 323 10.60 -16.53 -22.77
N VAL A 324 11.46 -15.55 -22.97
CA VAL A 324 11.12 -14.15 -22.80
C VAL A 324 10.59 -13.59 -24.11
N ASN A 325 9.30 -13.64 -24.32
CA ASN A 325 8.66 -13.16 -25.56
C ASN A 325 8.24 -11.69 -25.49
N ASN A 326 8.24 -11.10 -24.29
CA ASN A 326 8.00 -9.67 -24.07
C ASN A 326 8.85 -9.19 -22.87
N THR A 327 9.74 -8.24 -23.09
CA THR A 327 10.58 -7.70 -22.01
C THR A 327 9.85 -6.70 -21.11
N ASP A 328 8.64 -6.26 -21.48
CA ASP A 328 7.70 -5.48 -20.65
C ASP A 328 6.81 -6.38 -19.75
N ALA A 329 7.13 -7.66 -19.70
CA ALA A 329 6.59 -8.62 -18.74
C ALA A 329 7.71 -9.13 -17.80
N GLU A 330 8.52 -8.23 -17.32
CA GLU A 330 9.71 -8.40 -16.47
C GLU A 330 9.35 -8.69 -15.03
N GLY A 331 8.28 -8.04 -14.52
CA GLY A 331 7.86 -8.16 -13.12
C GLY A 331 7.65 -9.60 -12.69
N ARG A 332 6.98 -10.40 -13.53
CA ARG A 332 6.78 -11.83 -13.25
C ARG A 332 8.07 -12.65 -13.29
N LEU A 333 9.09 -12.23 -14.05
CA LEU A 333 10.38 -12.90 -14.10
C LEU A 333 11.15 -12.74 -12.79
N ILE A 334 11.18 -11.53 -12.25
CA ILE A 334 11.86 -11.26 -10.97
C ILE A 334 11.08 -11.82 -9.77
N LEU A 335 9.74 -11.79 -9.84
CA LEU A 335 8.88 -12.39 -8.83
C LEU A 335 9.02 -13.91 -8.78
N ALA A 336 9.16 -14.56 -9.92
CA ALA A 336 9.37 -16.02 -10.00
C ALA A 336 10.58 -16.47 -9.19
N ASP A 337 11.71 -15.79 -9.32
CA ASP A 337 12.90 -16.07 -8.50
C ASP A 337 12.66 -15.80 -7.01
N ALA A 338 12.01 -14.67 -6.69
CA ALA A 338 11.74 -14.27 -5.31
C ALA A 338 10.75 -15.21 -4.61
N LEU A 339 9.70 -15.66 -5.31
CA LEU A 339 8.71 -16.60 -4.79
C LEU A 339 9.35 -17.95 -4.47
N ALA A 340 10.09 -18.51 -5.44
CA ALA A 340 10.79 -19.77 -5.23
C ALA A 340 11.84 -19.67 -4.09
N TYR A 341 12.49 -18.52 -3.96
CA TYR A 341 13.42 -18.28 -2.86
C TYR A 341 12.71 -18.10 -1.51
N ALA A 342 11.54 -17.46 -1.46
CA ALA A 342 10.73 -17.35 -0.24
C ALA A 342 10.29 -18.74 0.28
N VAL A 343 9.94 -19.66 -0.63
CA VAL A 343 9.64 -21.06 -0.27
C VAL A 343 10.89 -21.73 0.34
N GLU A 344 12.06 -21.58 -0.27
CA GLU A 344 13.32 -22.15 0.26
C GLU A 344 13.69 -21.57 1.64
N LEU A 345 13.41 -20.29 1.86
CA LEU A 345 13.65 -19.62 3.15
C LEU A 345 12.70 -20.09 4.27
N GLY A 346 11.69 -20.89 3.94
CA GLY A 346 10.75 -21.49 4.88
C GLY A 346 9.43 -20.74 5.03
N ALA A 347 9.03 -19.93 4.04
CA ALA A 347 7.68 -19.36 4.04
C ALA A 347 6.64 -20.48 3.84
N GLU A 348 5.66 -20.56 4.75
CA GLU A 348 4.63 -21.60 4.75
C GLU A 348 3.32 -21.13 4.12
N ARG A 349 3.14 -19.82 4.02
CA ARG A 349 2.09 -19.12 3.26
C ARG A 349 2.72 -17.90 2.62
N ILE A 350 2.37 -17.59 1.38
CA ILE A 350 2.98 -16.46 0.65
C ILE A 350 1.89 -15.55 0.10
N VAL A 351 2.06 -14.25 0.31
CA VAL A 351 1.29 -13.21 -0.39
C VAL A 351 2.27 -12.33 -1.15
N ASP A 352 2.08 -12.19 -2.46
CA ASP A 352 2.88 -11.25 -3.23
C ASP A 352 2.04 -10.07 -3.74
N LEU A 353 2.65 -8.90 -3.75
CA LEU A 353 2.06 -7.67 -4.25
C LEU A 353 2.89 -7.14 -5.43
N ALA A 354 2.21 -6.83 -6.52
CA ALA A 354 2.87 -6.28 -7.69
C ALA A 354 1.95 -5.38 -8.52
N THR A 355 2.49 -4.30 -9.05
CA THR A 355 1.96 -3.57 -10.19
C THR A 355 2.25 -4.38 -11.45
N LEU A 356 1.46 -5.46 -11.64
CA LEU A 356 1.89 -6.51 -12.56
C LEU A 356 1.28 -6.37 -13.95
N THR A 357 -0.01 -6.01 -14.05
CA THR A 357 -0.68 -6.02 -15.35
C THR A 357 -1.56 -4.80 -15.59
N GLY A 358 -1.44 -4.20 -16.78
CA GLY A 358 -2.43 -3.22 -17.24
C GLY A 358 -3.83 -3.83 -17.43
N ALA A 359 -3.93 -5.16 -17.50
CA ALA A 359 -5.20 -5.86 -17.68
C ALA A 359 -6.10 -5.74 -16.43
N VAL A 360 -5.55 -5.68 -15.22
CA VAL A 360 -6.34 -5.47 -13.99
C VAL A 360 -6.98 -4.10 -13.95
N VAL A 361 -6.29 -3.08 -14.44
CA VAL A 361 -6.84 -1.70 -14.55
C VAL A 361 -8.07 -1.68 -15.45
N MET A 362 -8.02 -2.40 -16.56
CA MET A 362 -9.16 -2.50 -17.51
C MET A 362 -10.32 -3.33 -16.95
N ALA A 363 -10.05 -4.26 -16.02
CA ALA A 363 -11.05 -5.15 -15.45
C ALA A 363 -11.72 -4.57 -14.19
N LEU A 364 -10.95 -3.99 -13.28
CA LEU A 364 -11.37 -3.60 -11.93
C LEU A 364 -11.20 -2.10 -11.65
N GLY A 365 -10.63 -1.34 -12.59
CA GLY A 365 -10.37 0.10 -12.42
C GLY A 365 -9.35 0.35 -11.31
N SER A 366 -9.61 1.42 -10.53
CA SER A 366 -8.78 1.83 -9.39
C SER A 366 -9.48 1.57 -8.04
N THR A 367 -10.61 0.85 -8.03
CA THR A 367 -11.39 0.57 -6.82
C THR A 367 -10.95 -0.71 -6.14
N TYR A 368 -10.70 -1.77 -6.90
CA TYR A 368 -10.31 -3.09 -6.41
C TYR A 368 -8.95 -3.50 -6.95
N ALA A 369 -8.09 -4.08 -6.10
CA ALA A 369 -6.99 -4.91 -6.57
C ALA A 369 -7.49 -6.34 -6.82
N ALA A 370 -6.84 -7.07 -7.73
CA ALA A 370 -7.21 -8.46 -7.96
C ALA A 370 -6.42 -9.38 -7.02
N VAL A 371 -7.09 -10.37 -6.42
CA VAL A 371 -6.41 -11.51 -5.79
C VAL A 371 -6.61 -12.78 -6.61
N ILE A 372 -5.54 -13.52 -6.86
CA ILE A 372 -5.53 -14.84 -7.49
C ILE A 372 -4.73 -15.78 -6.58
N SER A 373 -5.27 -16.95 -6.26
CA SER A 373 -4.68 -17.84 -5.25
C SER A 373 -4.88 -19.30 -5.61
N ASN A 374 -3.92 -20.14 -5.21
CA ASN A 374 -4.02 -21.60 -5.23
C ASN A 374 -4.65 -22.17 -3.95
N ASP A 375 -4.96 -21.32 -2.96
CA ASP A 375 -5.53 -21.70 -1.66
C ASP A 375 -6.75 -20.84 -1.30
N ASP A 376 -7.89 -21.47 -1.07
CA ASP A 376 -9.15 -20.78 -0.80
C ASP A 376 -9.18 -20.11 0.59
N GLU A 377 -8.52 -20.72 1.58
CA GLU A 377 -8.46 -20.15 2.93
C GLU A 377 -7.62 -18.85 2.92
N LEU A 378 -6.45 -18.90 2.29
CA LEU A 378 -5.57 -17.72 2.19
C LEU A 378 -6.24 -16.61 1.39
N ALA A 379 -6.89 -16.94 0.25
CA ALA A 379 -7.66 -15.96 -0.50
C ALA A 379 -8.72 -15.27 0.35
N GLY A 380 -9.53 -16.03 1.10
CA GLY A 380 -10.56 -15.49 1.98
C GLY A 380 -10.00 -14.66 3.15
N ARG A 381 -8.77 -14.94 3.61
CA ARG A 381 -8.08 -14.09 4.60
C ARG A 381 -7.64 -12.76 4.00
N VAL A 382 -7.12 -12.76 2.76
CA VAL A 382 -6.74 -11.55 2.04
C VAL A 382 -7.96 -10.69 1.72
N GLU A 383 -9.09 -11.30 1.30
CA GLU A 383 -10.35 -10.58 1.04
C GLU A 383 -10.86 -9.88 2.31
N ARG A 384 -10.90 -10.58 3.46
CA ARG A 384 -11.29 -9.99 4.75
C ARG A 384 -10.37 -8.85 5.17
N ALA A 385 -9.06 -9.04 5.09
CA ALA A 385 -8.10 -7.99 5.40
C ALA A 385 -8.31 -6.76 4.50
N GLY A 386 -8.72 -6.97 3.25
CA GLY A 386 -9.10 -5.91 2.32
C GLY A 386 -10.35 -5.13 2.77
N GLU A 387 -11.39 -5.83 3.25
CA GLU A 387 -12.60 -5.22 3.78
C GLU A 387 -12.31 -4.43 5.07
N GLU A 388 -11.60 -5.02 6.02
CA GLU A 388 -11.24 -4.41 7.31
C GLU A 388 -10.36 -3.18 7.13
N SER A 389 -9.35 -3.25 6.26
CA SER A 389 -8.45 -2.12 5.98
C SER A 389 -9.09 -1.05 5.08
N GLY A 390 -10.14 -1.38 4.30
CA GLY A 390 -10.69 -0.55 3.21
C GLY A 390 -9.79 -0.48 1.97
N GLU A 391 -8.81 -1.41 1.85
CA GLU A 391 -8.02 -1.64 0.64
C GLU A 391 -8.65 -2.80 -0.13
N LEU A 392 -9.71 -2.49 -0.89
CA LEU A 392 -10.64 -3.46 -1.45
C LEU A 392 -10.00 -4.45 -2.42
N ILE A 393 -10.36 -5.72 -2.26
CA ILE A 393 -9.84 -6.85 -3.02
C ILE A 393 -10.99 -7.55 -3.75
N TRP A 394 -10.75 -8.00 -4.98
CA TRP A 394 -11.68 -8.82 -5.74
C TRP A 394 -11.00 -10.08 -6.27
N ARG A 395 -11.56 -11.25 -5.97
CA ARG A 395 -10.99 -12.52 -6.36
C ARG A 395 -11.24 -12.83 -7.83
N LEU A 396 -10.16 -13.17 -8.57
CA LEU A 396 -10.20 -13.72 -9.91
C LEU A 396 -9.83 -15.21 -9.91
N PRO A 397 -10.38 -16.01 -10.87
CA PRO A 397 -10.20 -17.46 -10.87
C PRO A 397 -8.79 -17.88 -11.31
N LEU A 398 -8.28 -18.96 -10.71
CA LEU A 398 -7.14 -19.72 -11.23
C LEU A 398 -7.68 -21.01 -11.87
N HIS A 399 -7.30 -21.30 -13.13
CA HIS A 399 -7.81 -22.46 -13.84
C HIS A 399 -6.76 -23.08 -14.77
N PRO A 400 -6.70 -24.44 -14.91
CA PRO A 400 -5.69 -25.11 -15.74
C PRO A 400 -5.62 -24.64 -17.19
N GLU A 401 -6.73 -24.18 -17.78
CA GLU A 401 -6.72 -23.65 -19.14
C GLU A 401 -5.89 -22.36 -19.28
N PHE A 402 -5.84 -21.51 -18.25
CA PHE A 402 -4.99 -20.32 -18.25
C PHE A 402 -3.52 -20.70 -18.09
N LYS A 403 -3.22 -21.66 -17.24
CA LYS A 403 -1.88 -22.24 -17.08
C LYS A 403 -1.34 -22.82 -18.40
N ALA A 404 -2.19 -23.50 -19.16
CA ALA A 404 -1.84 -24.03 -20.47
C ALA A 404 -1.44 -22.95 -21.50
N LEU A 405 -1.91 -21.70 -21.34
CA LEU A 405 -1.54 -20.57 -22.20
C LEU A 405 -0.10 -20.07 -21.95
N MET A 406 0.49 -20.44 -20.81
CA MET A 406 1.84 -20.03 -20.41
C MET A 406 2.92 -21.05 -20.79
N LYS A 407 2.57 -22.15 -21.49
CA LYS A 407 3.55 -23.12 -21.99
C LYS A 407 4.46 -22.48 -23.03
N GLY A 408 5.75 -22.71 -22.86
CA GLY A 408 6.76 -22.32 -23.84
C GLY A 408 6.74 -23.20 -25.10
N THR A 409 7.40 -22.74 -26.14
CA THR A 409 7.59 -23.44 -27.40
C THR A 409 8.96 -24.15 -27.44
N VAL A 410 9.98 -23.47 -26.90
CA VAL A 410 11.37 -23.96 -26.83
C VAL A 410 11.88 -24.05 -25.39
N ALA A 411 11.12 -23.56 -24.42
CA ALA A 411 11.37 -23.64 -22.97
C ALA A 411 10.14 -24.23 -22.26
N ASP A 412 10.22 -24.44 -20.95
CA ASP A 412 9.10 -24.96 -20.17
C ASP A 412 7.92 -24.00 -20.19
N LEU A 413 8.20 -22.69 -20.01
CA LEU A 413 7.23 -21.63 -19.91
C LEU A 413 7.55 -20.49 -20.89
N SER A 414 6.54 -19.65 -21.17
CA SER A 414 6.69 -18.34 -21.79
C SER A 414 6.26 -17.26 -20.82
N ASN A 415 6.96 -16.12 -20.79
CA ASN A 415 6.55 -14.98 -19.95
C ASN A 415 5.34 -14.21 -20.52
N LEU A 416 4.87 -14.58 -21.71
CA LEU A 416 3.71 -14.02 -22.36
C LEU A 416 2.75 -15.13 -22.77
N ALA A 417 1.47 -14.97 -22.46
CA ALA A 417 0.44 -15.93 -22.86
C ALA A 417 0.34 -16.06 -24.38
N SER A 418 0.17 -17.29 -24.89
CA SER A 418 0.03 -17.60 -26.33
C SER A 418 -1.17 -16.91 -27.00
N LYS A 419 -2.13 -16.44 -26.19
CA LYS A 419 -3.27 -15.62 -26.60
C LYS A 419 -3.38 -14.39 -25.71
N ARG A 420 -3.63 -13.22 -26.29
CA ARG A 420 -3.82 -11.96 -25.54
C ARG A 420 -5.21 -11.89 -24.86
N LYS A 421 -5.45 -12.78 -23.91
CA LYS A 421 -6.70 -12.89 -23.13
C LYS A 421 -6.34 -13.11 -21.65
N ALA A 422 -7.22 -12.64 -20.75
CA ALA A 422 -7.12 -12.84 -19.31
C ALA A 422 -5.74 -12.49 -18.73
N GLY A 423 -5.18 -11.31 -19.11
CA GLY A 423 -3.80 -10.94 -18.83
C GLY A 423 -3.38 -11.05 -17.36
N THR A 424 -4.23 -10.60 -16.44
CA THR A 424 -4.02 -10.70 -14.99
C THR A 424 -3.95 -12.15 -14.54
N ILE A 425 -4.93 -12.97 -14.97
CA ILE A 425 -5.01 -14.39 -14.58
C ILE A 425 -3.84 -15.19 -15.15
N THR A 426 -3.45 -14.95 -16.40
CA THR A 426 -2.32 -15.65 -17.03
C THR A 426 -0.99 -15.24 -16.40
N ALA A 427 -0.84 -13.99 -15.97
CA ALA A 427 0.33 -13.56 -15.22
C ALA A 427 0.44 -14.29 -13.86
N ALA A 428 -0.65 -14.40 -13.13
CA ALA A 428 -0.72 -15.17 -11.89
C ALA A 428 -0.48 -16.67 -12.13
N SER A 429 -1.04 -17.24 -13.22
CA SER A 429 -0.80 -18.65 -13.61
C SER A 429 0.67 -18.93 -13.93
N PHE A 430 1.42 -17.94 -14.39
CA PHE A 430 2.87 -18.05 -14.53
C PHE A 430 3.55 -18.10 -13.15
N LEU A 431 3.16 -17.20 -12.22
CA LEU A 431 3.75 -17.14 -10.88
C LEU A 431 3.48 -18.39 -10.05
N GLU A 432 2.32 -19.01 -10.20
CA GLU A 432 1.97 -20.28 -9.53
C GLU A 432 3.00 -21.39 -9.75
N GLU A 433 3.69 -21.39 -10.90
CA GLU A 433 4.72 -22.39 -11.23
C GLU A 433 5.96 -22.33 -10.30
N PHE A 434 6.08 -21.29 -9.46
CA PHE A 434 7.26 -21.02 -8.65
C PHE A 434 7.03 -21.13 -7.15
N VAL A 435 5.80 -21.44 -6.72
CA VAL A 435 5.46 -21.61 -5.30
C VAL A 435 5.25 -23.06 -4.87
N GLY A 436 5.24 -24.01 -5.82
CA GLY A 436 4.99 -25.41 -5.55
C GLY A 436 3.62 -25.64 -4.90
N GLU A 437 3.59 -26.40 -3.80
CA GLU A 437 2.37 -26.70 -3.04
C GLU A 437 2.13 -25.68 -1.91
N THR A 438 2.99 -24.64 -1.80
CA THR A 438 2.83 -23.63 -0.75
C THR A 438 1.56 -22.81 -0.99
N PRO A 439 0.68 -22.63 0.01
CA PRO A 439 -0.44 -21.71 -0.05
C PRO A 439 0.04 -20.31 -0.47
N TRP A 440 -0.52 -19.81 -1.56
CA TRP A 440 -0.06 -18.55 -2.18
C TRP A 440 -1.22 -17.72 -2.69
N ALA A 441 -1.09 -16.41 -2.55
CA ALA A 441 -1.99 -15.43 -3.13
C ALA A 441 -1.19 -14.29 -3.80
N HIS A 442 -1.47 -14.05 -5.06
CA HIS A 442 -0.98 -12.89 -5.81
C HIS A 442 -1.99 -11.75 -5.72
N VAL A 443 -1.53 -10.55 -5.37
CA VAL A 443 -2.33 -9.32 -5.36
C VAL A 443 -1.81 -8.37 -6.43
N ASP A 444 -2.55 -8.25 -7.55
CA ASP A 444 -2.23 -7.31 -8.63
C ASP A 444 -2.77 -5.93 -8.29
N ILE A 445 -1.87 -5.03 -7.90
CA ILE A 445 -2.15 -3.68 -7.44
C ILE A 445 -1.94 -2.60 -8.52
N ALA A 446 -1.77 -2.97 -9.79
CA ALA A 446 -1.49 -2.00 -10.84
C ALA A 446 -2.59 -0.93 -11.01
N GLY A 447 -3.84 -1.24 -10.66
CA GLY A 447 -4.95 -0.28 -10.70
C GLY A 447 -5.10 0.56 -9.44
N THR A 448 -4.57 0.09 -8.30
CA THR A 448 -4.80 0.72 -6.98
C THR A 448 -3.57 1.41 -6.40
N ALA A 449 -2.39 1.25 -7.00
CA ALA A 449 -1.14 1.82 -6.52
C ALA A 449 -0.97 3.31 -6.84
N TRP A 450 -1.61 3.80 -7.89
CA TRP A 450 -1.43 5.15 -8.42
C TRP A 450 -2.73 5.69 -9.03
N ASP A 451 -2.95 7.02 -8.97
CA ASP A 451 -4.11 7.71 -9.58
C ASP A 451 -5.48 7.13 -9.17
N VAL A 452 -5.64 6.89 -7.86
CA VAL A 452 -6.85 6.27 -7.32
C VAL A 452 -8.02 7.26 -7.18
N GLY A 453 -7.72 8.55 -6.92
CA GLY A 453 -8.71 9.63 -6.83
C GLY A 453 -9.53 9.67 -5.54
N ARG A 454 -9.18 8.89 -4.50
CA ARG A 454 -9.87 8.97 -3.21
C ARG A 454 -9.43 10.23 -2.44
N GLU A 455 -10.32 10.78 -1.61
CA GLU A 455 -10.08 12.02 -0.87
C GLU A 455 -8.81 11.99 0.01
N TYR A 456 -8.46 10.81 0.54
CA TYR A 456 -7.30 10.65 1.42
C TYR A 456 -6.03 10.19 0.72
N THR A 457 -6.09 9.73 -0.54
CA THR A 457 -4.88 9.36 -1.32
C THR A 457 -4.61 10.30 -2.48
N GLY A 458 -5.65 10.94 -3.05
CA GLY A 458 -5.50 11.79 -4.23
C GLY A 458 -5.17 11.00 -5.50
N ASN A 459 -4.57 11.70 -6.46
CA ASN A 459 -4.22 11.15 -7.78
C ASN A 459 -2.73 10.77 -7.92
N ASP A 460 -1.99 10.75 -6.81
CA ASP A 460 -0.59 10.33 -6.76
C ASP A 460 -0.46 8.91 -6.20
N ALA A 461 0.69 8.62 -5.61
CA ALA A 461 0.95 7.37 -4.90
C ALA A 461 -0.08 7.11 -3.80
N SER A 462 -0.65 5.91 -3.78
CA SER A 462 -1.67 5.53 -2.79
C SER A 462 -1.09 4.85 -1.54
N GLY A 463 0.05 4.18 -1.66
CA GLY A 463 0.60 3.30 -0.63
C GLY A 463 -0.25 2.04 -0.41
N PHE A 464 -1.09 1.66 -1.39
CA PHE A 464 -1.96 0.49 -1.32
C PHE A 464 -1.18 -0.78 -0.98
N GLY A 465 -1.74 -1.57 -0.12
CA GLY A 465 -1.21 -2.86 0.34
C GLY A 465 -0.61 -2.81 1.74
N VAL A 466 -0.21 -1.64 2.26
CA VAL A 466 0.37 -1.55 3.60
C VAL A 466 -0.65 -1.95 4.67
N ARG A 467 -1.82 -1.34 4.67
CA ARG A 467 -2.88 -1.64 5.64
C ARG A 467 -3.41 -3.06 5.46
N LEU A 468 -3.60 -3.49 4.21
CA LEU A 468 -3.98 -4.85 3.85
C LEU A 468 -3.06 -5.89 4.49
N LEU A 469 -1.73 -5.72 4.33
CA LEU A 469 -0.75 -6.67 4.85
C LEU A 469 -0.66 -6.65 6.37
N VAL A 470 -0.82 -5.49 7.00
CA VAL A 470 -0.87 -5.40 8.46
C VAL A 470 -2.13 -6.08 9.01
N GLU A 471 -3.31 -5.87 8.40
CA GLU A 471 -4.54 -6.55 8.81
C GLU A 471 -4.47 -8.07 8.59
N LEU A 472 -3.87 -8.51 7.48
CA LEU A 472 -3.62 -9.92 7.25
C LEU A 472 -2.73 -10.52 8.36
N ALA A 473 -1.67 -9.83 8.75
CA ALA A 473 -0.79 -10.26 9.83
C ALA A 473 -1.51 -10.27 11.18
N ARG A 474 -2.35 -9.28 11.49
CA ARG A 474 -3.21 -9.24 12.70
C ARG A 474 -4.13 -10.45 12.76
N GLY A 475 -4.78 -10.78 11.63
CA GLY A 475 -5.65 -11.95 11.53
C GLY A 475 -4.94 -13.30 11.59
N LEU A 476 -3.61 -13.34 11.49
CA LEU A 476 -2.79 -14.55 11.69
C LEU A 476 -2.19 -14.61 13.11
N ALA A 477 -2.05 -13.47 13.79
CA ALA A 477 -1.54 -13.39 15.17
C ALA A 477 -2.61 -13.77 16.22
N ALA A 478 -3.87 -13.69 15.86
CA ALA A 478 -5.02 -14.06 16.70
C ALA A 478 -5.28 -15.56 16.67
#